data_4ee01c48770a273ddcc88e69ea3a7728
#
_entry.id   4ee01c48770a273ddcc88e69ea3a7728
#
_cell.length_a   1.000
_cell.length_b   1.000
_cell.length_c   1.000
_cell.angle_alpha   90.00
_cell.angle_beta   90.00
_cell.angle_gamma   90.00
#
_symmetry.space_group_name_H-M   'P 1'
#
loop_
_entity.id
_entity.type
_entity.pdbx_description
1 polymer ?
#
loop_
_entity_poly.entity_id
_entity_poly.type
_entity_poly.pdbx_seq_one_letter_code
_entity_poly.pdbx_strand_id
1 'polypeptide(L)'
;MKYLKSITIWENKRRLKLLKKFGDSMQQYFDNLSYSSYSGKIENKKAAKARTEINKDLDEVYIIMIAAGIEPAITYSPPPATGVFYQKEVSLLHNFHNLAHYQVSPDILMDFIVRTISIYSKDSVNAWLRTLNPLYWIGRIFDCVVDLPFVLIGRLGFNRTKAEASLVGRIFKMIFKTVLFLSALVGLLKHLGYLELCKAFIHKILSSN
;
A
#
# COMPACT_ATOMS: atom_id res chain seq x y z
N MET A 1 3.91 -7.13 -3.74
CA MET A 1 4.44 -6.14 -4.71
C MET A 1 3.41 -5.56 -5.69
N LYS A 2 2.13 -5.90 -5.60
CA LYS A 2 1.08 -5.40 -6.52
C LYS A 2 0.87 -3.87 -6.41
N TYR A 3 1.04 -3.30 -5.23
CA TYR A 3 0.78 -1.87 -4.96
C TYR A 3 1.90 -0.91 -5.41
N LEU A 4 3.15 -1.36 -5.53
CA LEU A 4 4.25 -0.55 -6.08
C LEU A 4 4.05 -0.23 -7.57
N LYS A 5 3.40 -1.12 -8.31
CA LYS A 5 3.13 -0.95 -9.75
C LYS A 5 2.15 0.20 -10.07
N SER A 6 1.51 0.79 -9.07
CA SER A 6 0.49 1.83 -9.25
C SER A 6 0.91 3.22 -8.76
N ILE A 7 2.14 3.41 -8.27
CA ILE A 7 2.57 4.70 -7.74
C ILE A 7 3.38 5.51 -8.76
N THR A 8 3.16 6.82 -8.74
CA THR A 8 3.91 7.80 -9.55
C THR A 8 5.27 8.10 -8.91
N ILE A 9 6.16 8.78 -9.67
CA ILE A 9 7.45 9.22 -9.14
C ILE A 9 7.30 10.18 -7.95
N TRP A 10 6.31 11.07 -7.97
CA TRP A 10 6.07 12.02 -6.87
C TRP A 10 5.66 11.29 -5.60
N GLU A 11 4.75 10.32 -5.72
CA GLU A 11 4.32 9.51 -4.57
C GLU A 11 5.46 8.64 -4.06
N ASN A 12 6.28 8.06 -4.94
CA ASN A 12 7.46 7.30 -4.56
C ASN A 12 8.45 8.17 -3.76
N LYS A 13 8.75 9.39 -4.25
CA LYS A 13 9.64 10.34 -3.55
C LYS A 13 9.05 10.77 -2.20
N ARG A 14 7.74 11.03 -2.12
CA ARG A 14 7.06 11.37 -0.87
C ARG A 14 7.21 10.26 0.16
N ARG A 15 6.95 9.01 -0.23
CA ARG A 15 7.08 7.84 0.64
C ARG A 15 8.52 7.62 1.09
N LEU A 16 9.50 7.76 0.18
CA LEU A 16 10.92 7.66 0.53
C LEU A 16 11.33 8.73 1.55
N LYS A 17 10.89 9.97 1.38
CA LYS A 17 11.17 11.06 2.31
C LYS A 17 10.57 10.78 3.69
N LEU A 18 9.31 10.31 3.72
CA LEU A 18 8.63 9.95 4.97
C LEU A 18 9.32 8.79 5.68
N LEU A 19 9.66 7.72 4.97
CA LEU A 19 10.35 6.55 5.53
C LEU A 19 11.73 6.92 6.11
N LYS A 20 12.51 7.77 5.43
CA LYS A 20 13.80 8.24 5.94
C LYS A 20 13.62 9.06 7.21
N LYS A 21 12.73 10.07 7.19
CA LYS A 21 12.40 10.87 8.38
C LYS A 21 11.97 9.99 9.56
N PHE A 22 11.12 9.00 9.29
CA PHE A 22 10.63 8.07 10.29
C PHE A 22 11.76 7.18 10.84
N GLY A 23 12.63 6.66 9.98
CA GLY A 23 13.82 5.93 10.38
C GLY A 23 14.75 6.74 11.28
N ASP A 24 15.03 8.00 10.91
CA ASP A 24 15.85 8.92 11.71
C ASP A 24 15.21 9.17 13.09
N SER A 25 13.88 9.35 13.13
CA SER A 25 13.16 9.53 14.41
C SER A 25 13.19 8.27 15.26
N MET A 26 13.09 7.09 14.64
CA MET A 26 13.17 5.80 15.31
C MET A 26 14.56 5.56 15.90
N GLN A 27 15.61 5.85 15.11
CA GLN A 27 16.99 5.78 15.57
C GLN A 27 17.23 6.73 16.77
N GLN A 28 16.80 8.01 16.64
CA GLN A 28 16.89 8.96 17.74
C GLN A 28 16.16 8.49 19.01
N TYR A 29 15.03 7.83 18.84
CA TYR A 29 14.29 7.27 19.97
C TYR A 29 15.11 6.20 20.68
N PHE A 30 15.64 5.22 19.97
CA PHE A 30 16.42 4.14 20.57
C PHE A 30 17.74 4.60 21.14
N ASP A 31 18.44 5.52 20.48
CA ASP A 31 19.74 6.08 20.96
C ASP A 31 19.59 6.90 22.25
N ASN A 32 18.40 7.42 22.52
CA ASN A 32 18.11 8.24 23.69
C ASN A 32 17.32 7.50 24.80
N LEU A 33 17.19 6.17 24.68
CA LEU A 33 16.69 5.34 25.75
C LEU A 33 17.82 4.94 26.69
N SER A 34 17.53 4.97 27.97
CA SER A 34 18.39 4.38 29.00
C SER A 34 17.61 3.33 29.77
N TYR A 35 18.33 2.33 30.25
CA TYR A 35 17.78 1.26 31.06
C TYR A 35 18.39 1.35 32.47
N SER A 36 17.55 1.41 33.49
CA SER A 36 17.95 1.32 34.86
C SER A 36 17.51 0.00 35.44
N SER A 37 18.39 -0.60 36.28
CA SER A 37 18.10 -1.85 36.97
C SER A 37 16.90 -1.73 37.94
N TYR A 38 16.58 -0.50 38.42
CA TYR A 38 15.51 -0.25 39.37
C TYR A 38 14.21 0.24 38.76
N SER A 39 14.29 1.07 37.72
CA SER A 39 13.12 1.73 37.12
C SER A 39 12.78 1.23 35.71
N GLY A 40 13.53 0.24 35.19
CA GLY A 40 13.35 -0.27 33.85
C GLY A 40 13.76 0.74 32.76
N LYS A 41 12.92 0.93 31.78
CA LYS A 41 13.15 1.83 30.66
C LYS A 41 12.90 3.28 31.06
N ILE A 42 13.90 4.15 30.82
CA ILE A 42 13.81 5.59 31.07
C ILE A 42 13.90 6.32 29.71
N GLU A 43 12.90 7.14 29.44
CA GLU A 43 12.88 8.05 28.27
C GLU A 43 13.38 9.44 28.70
N ASN A 44 14.43 9.93 28.05
CA ASN A 44 14.82 11.33 28.20
C ASN A 44 13.93 12.24 27.32
N LYS A 45 14.05 13.56 27.43
CA LYS A 45 13.26 14.55 26.69
C LYS A 45 13.39 14.37 25.16
N LYS A 46 14.56 13.93 24.67
CA LYS A 46 14.78 13.69 23.23
C LYS A 46 14.04 12.44 22.77
N ALA A 47 14.09 11.35 23.52
CA ALA A 47 13.33 10.14 23.24
C ALA A 47 11.82 10.42 23.24
N ALA A 48 11.29 11.16 24.21
CA ALA A 48 9.89 11.52 24.28
C ALA A 48 9.44 12.35 23.06
N LYS A 49 10.28 13.30 22.60
CA LYS A 49 10.02 14.07 21.38
C LYS A 49 10.01 13.17 20.14
N ALA A 50 11.03 12.31 20.00
CA ALA A 50 11.11 11.36 18.89
C ALA A 50 9.89 10.42 18.85
N ARG A 51 9.45 9.90 20.02
CA ARG A 51 8.22 9.09 20.11
C ARG A 51 6.98 9.84 19.61
N THR A 52 6.87 11.12 19.91
CA THR A 52 5.74 11.94 19.42
C THR A 52 5.76 12.07 17.90
N GLU A 53 6.93 12.28 17.30
CA GLU A 53 7.07 12.35 15.83
C GLU A 53 6.80 10.98 15.18
N ILE A 54 7.28 9.89 15.77
CA ILE A 54 6.99 8.52 15.32
C ILE A 54 5.49 8.27 15.29
N ASN A 55 4.78 8.57 16.38
CA ASN A 55 3.34 8.32 16.49
C ASN A 55 2.50 9.11 15.49
N LYS A 56 2.97 10.28 15.03
CA LYS A 56 2.26 11.04 13.98
C LYS A 56 2.25 10.33 12.63
N ASP A 57 3.34 9.67 12.29
CA ASP A 57 3.56 9.12 10.97
C ASP A 57 3.39 7.57 10.94
N LEU A 58 3.12 6.94 12.10
CA LEU A 58 3.18 5.49 12.32
C LEU A 58 2.24 4.71 11.43
N ASP A 59 0.96 5.08 11.38
CA ASP A 59 -0.05 4.36 10.60
C ASP A 59 0.21 4.50 9.09
N GLU A 60 0.64 5.70 8.65
CA GLU A 60 0.99 5.91 7.25
C GLU A 60 2.22 5.09 6.86
N VAL A 61 3.25 5.05 7.70
CA VAL A 61 4.45 4.24 7.48
C VAL A 61 4.11 2.75 7.45
N TYR A 62 3.26 2.29 8.36
CA TYR A 62 2.80 0.89 8.36
C TYR A 62 2.15 0.50 7.03
N ILE A 63 1.22 1.33 6.53
CA ILE A 63 0.57 1.11 5.23
C ILE A 63 1.60 1.08 4.08
N ILE A 64 2.59 1.96 4.13
CA ILE A 64 3.68 2.02 3.13
C ILE A 64 4.53 0.75 3.16
N MET A 65 4.85 0.22 4.35
CA MET A 65 5.61 -1.02 4.52
C MET A 65 4.85 -2.23 3.98
N ILE A 66 3.57 -2.36 4.34
CA ILE A 66 2.69 -3.42 3.81
C ILE A 66 2.57 -3.33 2.27
N ALA A 67 2.43 -2.13 1.72
CA ALA A 67 2.39 -1.92 0.27
C ALA A 67 3.69 -2.36 -0.44
N ALA A 68 4.83 -2.28 0.25
CA ALA A 68 6.11 -2.81 -0.22
C ALA A 68 6.25 -4.33 -0.04
N GLY A 69 5.29 -4.98 0.62
CA GLY A 69 5.35 -6.42 0.95
C GLY A 69 6.23 -6.70 2.17
N ILE A 70 6.46 -5.70 3.01
CA ILE A 70 7.17 -5.83 4.28
C ILE A 70 6.16 -5.73 5.40
N GLU A 71 5.98 -6.83 6.12
CA GLU A 71 5.11 -6.90 7.29
C GLU A 71 5.98 -6.87 8.56
N PRO A 72 5.99 -5.76 9.30
CA PRO A 72 6.80 -5.64 10.51
C PRO A 72 6.08 -6.30 11.70
N ALA A 73 5.89 -7.61 11.62
CA ALA A 73 5.22 -8.42 12.62
C ALA A 73 6.04 -9.67 12.96
N ILE A 74 5.83 -10.17 14.17
CA ILE A 74 6.37 -11.44 14.64
C ILE A 74 5.25 -12.28 15.24
N THR A 75 5.45 -13.60 15.20
CA THR A 75 4.63 -14.53 15.97
C THR A 75 5.21 -14.64 17.38
N TYR A 76 4.45 -14.20 18.37
CA TYR A 76 4.83 -14.28 19.79
C TYR A 76 4.01 -15.34 20.49
N SER A 77 4.70 -16.22 21.21
CA SER A 77 4.07 -17.25 22.05
C SER A 77 4.47 -16.97 23.50
N PRO A 78 3.58 -16.36 24.30
CA PRO A 78 3.86 -16.13 25.73
C PRO A 78 4.00 -17.45 26.47
N PRO A 79 4.74 -17.50 27.59
CA PRO A 79 4.81 -18.67 28.45
C PRO A 79 3.39 -19.11 28.86
N PRO A 80 3.07 -20.40 28.77
CA PRO A 80 1.74 -20.90 29.09
C PRO A 80 1.45 -20.73 30.58
N ALA A 81 0.51 -19.84 30.91
CA ALA A 81 0.04 -19.67 32.28
C ALA A 81 -0.85 -20.86 32.75
N THR A 82 -1.47 -21.56 31.81
CA THR A 82 -2.48 -22.62 32.07
C THR A 82 -2.22 -23.90 31.25
N GLY A 83 -1.02 -24.13 30.73
CA GLY A 83 -0.68 -25.30 29.90
C GLY A 83 -1.20 -25.24 28.46
N VAL A 84 -1.93 -24.19 28.09
CA VAL A 84 -2.40 -23.99 26.71
C VAL A 84 -1.43 -23.06 25.95
N PHE A 85 -0.87 -23.57 24.85
CA PHE A 85 -0.04 -22.76 23.95
C PHE A 85 -0.95 -21.99 22.99
N TYR A 86 -0.79 -20.67 22.93
CA TYR A 86 -1.39 -19.86 21.88
C TYR A 86 -0.34 -18.97 21.23
N GLN A 87 -0.49 -18.76 19.94
CA GLN A 87 0.36 -17.89 19.16
C GLN A 87 -0.41 -16.61 18.81
N LYS A 88 0.23 -15.47 18.98
CA LYS A 88 -0.33 -14.16 18.62
C LYS A 88 0.61 -13.45 17.69
N GLU A 89 0.08 -12.96 16.59
CA GLU A 89 0.81 -12.03 15.73
C GLU A 89 0.85 -10.65 16.36
N VAL A 90 2.05 -10.09 16.47
CA VAL A 90 2.31 -8.80 17.11
C VAL A 90 3.02 -7.89 16.12
N SER A 91 2.42 -6.75 15.80
CA SER A 91 3.06 -5.72 15.00
C SER A 91 4.18 -5.05 15.81
N LEU A 92 5.42 -5.19 15.36
CA LEU A 92 6.58 -4.58 15.99
C LEU A 92 6.55 -3.06 15.86
N LEU A 93 6.04 -2.55 14.74
CA LEU A 93 5.97 -1.12 14.50
C LEU A 93 5.04 -0.43 15.50
N HIS A 94 3.86 -0.99 15.78
CA HIS A 94 2.91 -0.44 16.75
C HIS A 94 3.35 -0.65 18.20
N ASN A 95 4.25 -1.61 18.44
CA ASN A 95 4.79 -1.94 19.75
C ASN A 95 6.27 -1.55 19.90
N PHE A 96 6.77 -0.59 19.10
CA PHE A 96 8.18 -0.20 19.10
C PHE A 96 8.71 0.25 20.48
N HIS A 97 7.83 0.76 21.31
CA HIS A 97 8.16 1.18 22.67
C HIS A 97 8.31 0.03 23.67
N ASN A 98 7.93 -1.19 23.29
CA ASN A 98 7.89 -2.36 24.18
C ASN A 98 8.54 -3.60 23.58
N LEU A 99 9.54 -3.44 22.68
CA LEU A 99 10.21 -4.53 21.99
C LEU A 99 10.86 -5.54 22.95
N ALA A 100 11.40 -5.05 24.08
CA ALA A 100 12.02 -5.89 25.09
C ALA A 100 11.07 -6.94 25.67
N HIS A 101 9.77 -6.62 25.79
CA HIS A 101 8.74 -7.58 26.22
C HIS A 101 8.63 -8.77 25.27
N TYR A 102 8.86 -8.54 23.99
CA TYR A 102 8.80 -9.56 22.94
C TYR A 102 10.18 -10.17 22.66
N GLN A 103 11.20 -9.84 23.44
CA GLN A 103 12.60 -10.28 23.25
C GLN A 103 13.15 -9.94 21.86
N VAL A 104 12.74 -8.81 21.28
CA VAL A 104 13.13 -8.34 19.96
C VAL A 104 14.12 -7.19 20.09
N SER A 105 15.25 -7.29 19.37
CA SER A 105 16.20 -6.18 19.25
C SER A 105 15.59 -5.03 18.43
N PRO A 106 15.85 -3.76 18.80
CA PRO A 106 15.53 -2.60 17.98
C PRO A 106 16.05 -2.69 16.53
N ASP A 107 17.20 -3.34 16.32
CA ASP A 107 17.82 -3.51 15.01
C ASP A 107 16.92 -4.23 14.02
N ILE A 108 16.15 -5.23 14.49
CA ILE A 108 15.21 -5.97 13.64
C ILE A 108 14.14 -5.02 13.07
N LEU A 109 13.63 -4.10 13.89
CA LEU A 109 12.66 -3.12 13.42
C LEU A 109 13.30 -2.12 12.45
N MET A 110 14.53 -1.67 12.73
CA MET A 110 15.28 -0.81 11.83
C MET A 110 15.56 -1.49 10.48
N ASP A 111 15.88 -2.79 10.48
CA ASP A 111 16.07 -3.57 9.25
C ASP A 111 14.81 -3.59 8.38
N PHE A 112 13.62 -3.73 8.95
CA PHE A 112 12.37 -3.63 8.19
C PHE A 112 12.20 -2.27 7.52
N ILE A 113 12.54 -1.17 8.22
CA ILE A 113 12.49 0.19 7.68
C ILE A 113 13.50 0.35 6.54
N VAL A 114 14.76 -0.05 6.75
CA VAL A 114 15.84 0.03 5.75
C VAL A 114 15.50 -0.79 4.50
N ARG A 115 14.98 -2.01 4.68
CA ARG A 115 14.53 -2.85 3.55
C ARG A 115 13.41 -2.18 2.78
N THR A 116 12.45 -1.54 3.47
CA THR A 116 11.38 -0.80 2.82
C THR A 116 11.91 0.38 2.01
N ILE A 117 12.82 1.17 2.58
CA ILE A 117 13.51 2.28 1.89
C ILE A 117 14.22 1.75 0.62
N SER A 118 14.93 0.63 0.74
CA SER A 118 15.64 0.01 -0.39
C SER A 118 14.69 -0.38 -1.52
N ILE A 119 13.52 -0.95 -1.20
CA ILE A 119 12.51 -1.34 -2.19
C ILE A 119 12.00 -0.11 -2.96
N TYR A 120 11.60 0.97 -2.25
CA TYR A 120 11.14 2.20 -2.90
C TYR A 120 12.25 2.91 -3.68
N SER A 121 13.48 2.88 -3.17
CA SER A 121 14.65 3.43 -3.87
C SER A 121 14.90 2.72 -5.20
N LYS A 122 14.89 1.38 -5.19
CA LYS A 122 15.03 0.57 -6.42
C LYS A 122 13.88 0.77 -7.40
N ASP A 123 12.65 1.00 -6.90
CA ASP A 123 11.49 1.25 -7.74
C ASP A 123 11.47 2.66 -8.35
N SER A 124 12.33 3.57 -7.93
CA SER A 124 12.29 4.98 -8.36
C SER A 124 12.41 5.16 -9.88
N VAL A 125 13.26 4.37 -10.54
CA VAL A 125 13.42 4.37 -12.01
C VAL A 125 12.13 3.89 -12.68
N ASN A 126 11.57 2.79 -12.19
CA ASN A 126 10.32 2.25 -12.73
C ASN A 126 9.14 3.20 -12.49
N ALA A 127 9.11 3.90 -11.35
CA ALA A 127 8.11 4.92 -11.05
C ALA A 127 8.19 6.10 -12.01
N TRP A 128 9.42 6.49 -12.41
CA TRP A 128 9.63 7.52 -13.43
C TRP A 128 9.10 7.09 -14.79
N LEU A 129 9.48 5.88 -15.26
CA LEU A 129 9.01 5.31 -16.52
C LEU A 129 7.47 5.19 -16.55
N ARG A 130 6.86 4.72 -15.46
CA ARG A 130 5.39 4.66 -15.34
C ARG A 130 4.75 6.04 -15.46
N THR A 131 5.35 7.05 -14.81
CA THR A 131 4.80 8.40 -14.81
C THR A 131 4.84 9.05 -16.19
N LEU A 132 5.84 8.74 -17.01
CA LEU A 132 5.95 9.22 -18.39
C LEU A 132 5.08 8.42 -19.38
N ASN A 133 4.65 7.22 -19.02
CA ASN A 133 3.87 6.39 -19.92
C ASN A 133 2.40 6.88 -20.00
N PRO A 134 1.92 7.37 -21.16
CA PRO A 134 0.54 7.83 -21.31
C PRO A 134 -0.48 6.70 -21.08
N LEU A 135 -0.16 5.47 -21.43
CA LEU A 135 -1.05 4.31 -21.20
C LEU A 135 -1.28 4.06 -19.68
N TYR A 136 -0.29 4.36 -18.86
CA TYR A 136 -0.44 4.30 -17.40
C TYR A 136 -1.54 5.28 -16.91
N TRP A 137 -1.54 6.51 -17.43
CA TRP A 137 -2.54 7.52 -17.05
C TRP A 137 -3.93 7.18 -17.56
N ILE A 138 -4.02 6.67 -18.79
CA ILE A 138 -5.29 6.18 -19.35
C ILE A 138 -5.86 5.08 -18.44
N GLY A 139 -5.06 4.07 -18.09
CA GLY A 139 -5.49 3.00 -17.18
C GLY A 139 -5.95 3.54 -15.82
N ARG A 140 -5.25 4.53 -15.27
CA ARG A 140 -5.60 5.17 -13.99
C ARG A 140 -6.91 5.96 -14.06
N ILE A 141 -7.15 6.66 -15.17
CA ILE A 141 -8.43 7.36 -15.40
C ILE A 141 -9.56 6.34 -15.45
N PHE A 142 -9.39 5.23 -16.19
CA PHE A 142 -10.37 4.15 -16.22
C PHE A 142 -10.67 3.58 -14.83
N ASP A 143 -9.64 3.30 -14.03
CA ASP A 143 -9.83 2.81 -12.66
C ASP A 143 -10.59 3.84 -11.81
N CYS A 144 -10.27 5.13 -11.92
CA CYS A 144 -10.97 6.19 -11.21
C CYS A 144 -12.47 6.26 -11.58
N VAL A 145 -12.79 6.17 -12.87
CA VAL A 145 -14.18 6.18 -13.36
C VAL A 145 -14.94 4.95 -12.85
N VAL A 146 -14.30 3.77 -12.88
CA VAL A 146 -14.90 2.52 -12.37
C VAL A 146 -15.17 2.57 -10.86
N ASP A 147 -14.31 3.24 -10.10
CA ASP A 147 -14.44 3.33 -8.65
C ASP A 147 -15.39 4.44 -8.19
N LEU A 148 -15.77 5.37 -9.08
CA LEU A 148 -16.63 6.51 -8.77
C LEU A 148 -17.97 6.13 -8.12
N PRO A 149 -18.73 5.11 -8.58
CA PRO A 149 -19.97 4.68 -7.92
C PRO A 149 -19.74 4.24 -6.48
N PHE A 150 -18.62 3.55 -6.18
CA PHE A 150 -18.30 3.09 -4.82
C PHE A 150 -17.89 4.25 -3.91
N VAL A 151 -17.24 5.28 -4.46
CA VAL A 151 -16.95 6.51 -3.74
C VAL A 151 -18.25 7.22 -3.35
N LEU A 152 -19.24 7.29 -4.27
CA LEU A 152 -20.55 7.86 -3.99
C LEU A 152 -21.29 7.08 -2.91
N ILE A 153 -21.30 5.73 -2.99
CA ILE A 153 -21.86 4.86 -1.95
C ILE A 153 -21.23 5.16 -0.58
N GLY A 154 -19.90 5.33 -0.54
CA GLY A 154 -19.20 5.71 0.70
C GLY A 154 -19.64 7.09 1.24
N ARG A 155 -19.86 8.09 0.37
CA ARG A 155 -20.36 9.41 0.76
C ARG A 155 -21.81 9.39 1.27
N LEU A 156 -22.61 8.42 0.83
CA LEU A 156 -23.98 8.21 1.32
C LEU A 156 -24.01 7.47 2.67
N GLY A 157 -22.87 7.23 3.32
CA GLY A 157 -22.78 6.59 4.63
C GLY A 157 -22.73 5.07 4.61
N PHE A 158 -22.73 4.43 3.43
CA PHE A 158 -22.58 2.99 3.32
C PHE A 158 -21.11 2.56 3.37
N ASN A 159 -20.86 1.33 3.81
CA ASN A 159 -19.48 0.81 3.89
C ASN A 159 -18.93 0.50 2.48
N ARG A 160 -18.13 1.43 1.95
CA ARG A 160 -17.48 1.33 0.64
C ARG A 160 -16.73 0.00 0.47
N THR A 161 -15.92 -0.38 1.45
CA THR A 161 -15.08 -1.59 1.37
C THR A 161 -15.93 -2.86 1.24
N LYS A 162 -17.04 -2.94 1.97
CA LYS A 162 -17.98 -4.07 1.85
C LYS A 162 -18.66 -4.09 0.49
N ALA A 163 -19.07 -2.94 -0.03
CA ALA A 163 -19.69 -2.83 -1.35
C ALA A 163 -18.73 -3.27 -2.46
N GLU A 164 -17.48 -2.81 -2.43
CA GLU A 164 -16.45 -3.19 -3.40
C GLU A 164 -16.06 -4.69 -3.31
N ALA A 165 -15.98 -5.23 -2.11
CA ALA A 165 -15.62 -6.63 -1.87
C ALA A 165 -16.75 -7.62 -2.16
N SER A 166 -17.99 -7.16 -2.23
CA SER A 166 -19.16 -7.98 -2.52
C SER A 166 -19.07 -8.62 -3.92
N LEU A 167 -19.74 -9.76 -4.10
CA LEU A 167 -19.81 -10.44 -5.41
C LEU A 167 -20.39 -9.49 -6.48
N VAL A 168 -21.45 -8.76 -6.13
CA VAL A 168 -22.09 -7.78 -7.03
C VAL A 168 -21.12 -6.66 -7.39
N GLY A 169 -20.36 -6.14 -6.41
CA GLY A 169 -19.36 -5.10 -6.66
C GLY A 169 -18.24 -5.54 -7.59
N ARG A 170 -17.78 -6.79 -7.45
CA ARG A 170 -16.74 -7.38 -8.34
C ARG A 170 -17.25 -7.57 -9.76
N ILE A 171 -18.46 -8.12 -9.91
CA ILE A 171 -19.09 -8.31 -11.23
C ILE A 171 -19.32 -6.95 -11.89
N PHE A 172 -19.85 -5.97 -11.16
CA PHE A 172 -20.05 -4.62 -11.66
C PHE A 172 -18.73 -4.00 -12.16
N LYS A 173 -17.64 -4.06 -11.37
CA LYS A 173 -16.33 -3.56 -11.78
C LYS A 173 -15.84 -4.25 -13.06
N MET A 174 -16.02 -5.55 -13.18
CA MET A 174 -15.59 -6.32 -14.36
C MET A 174 -16.39 -5.89 -15.60
N ILE A 175 -17.71 -5.88 -15.54
CA ILE A 175 -18.57 -5.47 -16.65
C ILE A 175 -18.27 -4.03 -17.07
N PHE A 176 -18.19 -3.11 -16.10
CA PHE A 176 -17.97 -1.70 -16.39
C PHE A 176 -16.60 -1.44 -17.01
N LYS A 177 -15.54 -2.13 -16.56
CA LYS A 177 -14.22 -2.09 -17.20
C LYS A 177 -14.27 -2.60 -18.65
N THR A 178 -14.99 -3.70 -18.89
CA THR A 178 -15.11 -4.26 -20.24
C THR A 178 -15.85 -3.30 -21.17
N VAL A 179 -16.96 -2.72 -20.72
CA VAL A 179 -17.74 -1.75 -21.51
C VAL A 179 -16.91 -0.50 -21.83
N LEU A 180 -16.21 0.05 -20.84
CA LEU A 180 -15.33 1.21 -21.05
C LEU A 180 -14.21 0.91 -22.03
N PHE A 181 -13.57 -0.26 -21.92
CA PHE A 181 -12.52 -0.68 -22.82
C PHE A 181 -13.04 -0.82 -24.27
N LEU A 182 -14.18 -1.50 -24.46
CA LEU A 182 -14.80 -1.66 -25.77
C LEU A 182 -15.22 -0.31 -26.37
N SER A 183 -15.78 0.59 -25.58
CA SER A 183 -16.15 1.93 -26.03
C SER A 183 -14.94 2.74 -26.48
N ALA A 184 -13.84 2.67 -25.73
CA ALA A 184 -12.58 3.33 -26.07
C ALA A 184 -11.98 2.74 -27.35
N LEU A 185 -12.03 1.41 -27.53
CA LEU A 185 -11.55 0.71 -28.71
C LEU A 185 -12.36 1.12 -29.97
N VAL A 186 -13.70 1.12 -29.87
CA VAL A 186 -14.58 1.55 -30.96
C VAL A 186 -14.32 3.02 -31.31
N GLY A 187 -14.15 3.89 -30.31
CA GLY A 187 -13.81 5.30 -30.51
C GLY A 187 -12.49 5.47 -31.26
N LEU A 188 -11.47 4.71 -30.88
CA LEU A 188 -10.17 4.71 -31.53
C LEU A 188 -10.25 4.23 -32.99
N LEU A 189 -10.94 3.11 -33.23
CA LEU A 189 -11.14 2.56 -34.58
C LEU A 189 -11.90 3.55 -35.49
N LYS A 190 -12.90 4.25 -34.94
CA LYS A 190 -13.62 5.30 -35.64
C LYS A 190 -12.70 6.46 -36.01
N HIS A 191 -11.88 6.92 -35.05
CA HIS A 191 -10.97 8.03 -35.29
C HIS A 191 -9.87 7.73 -36.31
N LEU A 192 -9.39 6.48 -36.34
CA LEU A 192 -8.41 6.00 -37.30
C LEU A 192 -9.00 5.61 -38.67
N GLY A 193 -10.32 5.70 -38.86
CA GLY A 193 -10.98 5.34 -40.09
C GLY A 193 -11.14 3.82 -40.34
N TYR A 194 -10.74 2.98 -39.38
CA TYR A 194 -10.80 1.52 -39.51
C TYR A 194 -12.17 0.91 -39.19
N LEU A 195 -13.09 1.69 -38.67
CA LEU A 195 -14.40 1.18 -38.23
C LEU A 195 -15.19 0.53 -39.36
N GLU A 196 -15.16 1.13 -40.57
CA GLU A 196 -15.87 0.59 -41.73
C GLU A 196 -15.23 -0.70 -42.25
N LEU A 197 -13.90 -0.79 -42.19
CA LEU A 197 -13.19 -2.03 -42.53
C LEU A 197 -13.54 -3.16 -41.55
N CYS A 198 -13.60 -2.87 -40.25
CA CYS A 198 -14.01 -3.85 -39.23
C CYS A 198 -15.46 -4.31 -39.43
N LYS A 199 -16.38 -3.39 -39.77
CA LYS A 199 -17.80 -3.74 -40.08
C LYS A 199 -17.88 -4.64 -41.29
N ALA A 200 -17.19 -4.31 -42.39
CA ALA A 200 -17.17 -5.11 -43.58
C ALA A 200 -16.63 -6.53 -43.36
N PHE A 201 -15.56 -6.64 -42.53
CA PHE A 201 -14.98 -7.91 -42.13
C PHE A 201 -15.94 -8.78 -41.32
N ILE A 202 -16.58 -8.17 -40.28
CA ILE A 202 -17.58 -8.87 -39.45
C ILE A 202 -18.77 -9.33 -40.31
N HIS A 203 -19.28 -8.47 -41.19
CA HIS A 203 -20.37 -8.83 -42.10
C HIS A 203 -20.01 -10.01 -42.98
N LYS A 204 -18.78 -10.04 -43.54
CA LYS A 204 -18.27 -11.14 -44.34
C LYS A 204 -18.23 -12.47 -43.58
N ILE A 205 -17.80 -12.45 -42.31
CA ILE A 205 -17.76 -13.65 -41.47
C ILE A 205 -19.18 -14.15 -41.17
N LEU A 206 -20.10 -13.25 -40.83
CA LEU A 206 -21.49 -13.62 -40.51
C LEU A 206 -22.29 -14.09 -41.70
N SER A 207 -21.93 -13.65 -42.91
CA SER A 207 -22.59 -14.08 -44.19
C SER A 207 -21.99 -15.35 -44.77
N SER A 208 -20.88 -15.85 -44.22
CA SER A 208 -20.22 -17.10 -44.69
C SER A 208 -20.61 -18.34 -43.88
N ASN A 209 -21.45 -18.17 -42.83
CA ASN A 209 -22.11 -19.25 -42.11
C ASN A 209 -23.59 -19.32 -42.45
#